data_577a24f8e28d73a61d78618acb59923c
#
_entry.id   577a24f8e28d73a61d78618acb59923c
#
_cell.length_a   1.000
_cell.length_b   1.000
_cell.length_c   1.000
_cell.angle_alpha   90.00
_cell.angle_beta   90.00
_cell.angle_gamma   90.00
#
_symmetry.space_group_name_H-M   'P 1'
#
loop_
_entity.id
_entity.type
_entity.pdbx_description
1 polymer ?
#
loop_
_entity_poly.entity_id
_entity_poly.type
_entity_poly.pdbx_seq_one_letter_code
_entity_poly.pdbx_strand_id
1 'polypeptide(L)'
;MSKVCIFIESDKETTNEGHFVRHIAKLVYAGDSKEIEIVGTGGYTNLDQFAVQMQRNTDNGIKNLVIFDADFPHTGGFEKRNLKLLNLKEKEKVDFELFLFPNNQDDGTFEHLLEHLATEEHKGLLECFEGYESCIRGRNNPKYVSPDQKAKP
;
A
#
# COMPACT_ATOMS: atom_id res chain seq x y z
N MET A 1 -24.91 11.42 2.12
CA MET A 1 -23.67 10.90 2.75
C MET A 1 -22.69 10.53 1.65
N SER A 2 -21.53 11.15 1.61
CA SER A 2 -20.53 10.80 0.60
C SER A 2 -19.77 9.54 1.07
N LYS A 3 -19.60 8.58 0.16
CA LYS A 3 -18.88 7.33 0.42
C LYS A 3 -17.57 7.32 -0.34
N VAL A 4 -16.53 6.73 0.26
CA VAL A 4 -15.23 6.49 -0.37
C VAL A 4 -14.94 5.00 -0.31
N CYS A 5 -14.56 4.43 -1.43
CA CYS A 5 -14.10 3.05 -1.54
C CYS A 5 -12.60 3.05 -1.81
N ILE A 6 -11.83 2.44 -0.92
CA ILE A 6 -10.36 2.39 -0.96
C ILE A 6 -9.93 0.97 -1.30
N PHE A 7 -9.23 0.81 -2.41
CA PHE A 7 -8.65 -0.46 -2.85
C PHE A 7 -7.19 -0.52 -2.43
N ILE A 8 -6.83 -1.54 -1.65
CA ILE A 8 -5.46 -1.78 -1.16
C ILE A 8 -4.86 -3.03 -1.80
N GLU A 9 -3.53 -3.12 -1.84
CA GLU A 9 -2.84 -4.24 -2.48
C GLU A 9 -2.96 -5.55 -1.70
N SER A 10 -3.05 -5.49 -0.38
CA SER A 10 -3.28 -6.65 0.47
C SER A 10 -4.54 -7.44 0.08
N ASP A 11 -4.56 -8.73 0.38
CA ASP A 11 -5.71 -9.59 0.09
C ASP A 11 -6.91 -9.36 1.01
N LYS A 12 -6.69 -8.73 2.18
CA LYS A 12 -7.70 -8.45 3.21
C LYS A 12 -7.55 -7.06 3.80
N GLU A 13 -8.68 -6.47 4.16
CA GLU A 13 -8.74 -5.21 4.90
C GLU A 13 -8.19 -5.30 6.35
N THR A 14 -8.04 -6.51 6.88
CA THR A 14 -7.57 -6.78 8.26
C THR A 14 -6.06 -6.89 8.37
N THR A 15 -5.31 -6.56 7.34
CA THR A 15 -3.84 -6.48 7.37
C THR A 15 -3.37 -5.19 8.05
N ASN A 16 -2.08 -5.12 8.39
CA ASN A 16 -1.48 -3.90 8.96
C ASN A 16 -1.68 -2.68 8.04
N GLU A 17 -1.52 -2.86 6.73
CA GLU A 17 -1.80 -1.85 5.72
C GLU A 17 -3.27 -1.40 5.78
N GLY A 18 -4.21 -2.33 5.79
CA GLY A 18 -5.63 -2.04 5.88
C GLY A 18 -6.02 -1.30 7.16
N HIS A 19 -5.45 -1.69 8.30
CA HIS A 19 -5.66 -0.99 9.57
C HIS A 19 -5.09 0.43 9.54
N PHE A 20 -3.88 0.60 8.99
CA PHE A 20 -3.26 1.91 8.83
C PHE A 20 -4.10 2.83 7.94
N VAL A 21 -4.47 2.36 6.76
CA VAL A 21 -5.28 3.13 5.82
C VAL A 21 -6.62 3.51 6.44
N ARG A 22 -7.28 2.60 7.14
CA ARG A 22 -8.54 2.87 7.85
C ARG A 22 -8.36 3.93 8.94
N HIS A 23 -7.27 3.87 9.69
CA HIS A 23 -6.99 4.82 10.75
C HIS A 23 -6.77 6.23 10.18
N ILE A 24 -5.92 6.36 9.17
CA ILE A 24 -5.66 7.65 8.50
C ILE A 24 -6.95 8.20 7.87
N ALA A 25 -7.72 7.36 7.18
CA ALA A 25 -8.97 7.80 6.57
C ALA A 25 -9.96 8.32 7.63
N LYS A 26 -10.07 7.67 8.77
CA LYS A 26 -10.90 8.16 9.89
C LYS A 26 -10.43 9.50 10.44
N LEU A 27 -9.11 9.71 10.55
CA LEU A 27 -8.55 10.98 11.02
C LEU A 27 -8.83 12.11 10.03
N VAL A 28 -8.62 11.87 8.73
CA VAL A 28 -8.83 12.86 7.67
C VAL A 28 -10.30 13.25 7.54
N TYR A 29 -11.18 12.27 7.67
CA TYR A 29 -12.65 12.47 7.56
C TYR A 29 -13.35 12.61 8.92
N ALA A 30 -12.58 12.84 10.00
CA ALA A 30 -13.15 13.10 11.33
C ALA A 30 -14.09 14.33 11.27
N GLY A 31 -15.36 14.11 11.62
CA GLY A 31 -16.39 15.15 11.54
C GLY A 31 -17.20 15.18 10.24
N ASP A 32 -16.75 14.51 9.19
CA ASP A 32 -17.53 14.27 7.97
C ASP A 32 -18.31 12.95 8.11
N SER A 33 -19.56 12.97 7.69
CA SER A 33 -20.40 11.76 7.65
C SER A 33 -20.06 10.84 6.46
N LYS A 34 -18.78 10.70 6.14
CA LYS A 34 -18.34 9.83 5.05
C LYS A 34 -18.24 8.39 5.51
N GLU A 35 -18.86 7.51 4.76
CA GLU A 35 -18.69 6.08 4.92
C GLU A 35 -17.44 5.62 4.16
N ILE A 36 -16.55 4.90 4.83
CA ILE A 36 -15.29 4.43 4.28
C ILE A 36 -15.37 2.91 4.14
N GLU A 37 -15.24 2.43 2.92
CA GLU A 37 -15.09 1.01 2.60
C GLU A 37 -13.65 0.73 2.18
N ILE A 38 -13.05 -0.36 2.67
CA ILE A 38 -11.72 -0.80 2.28
C ILE A 38 -11.85 -2.19 1.65
N VAL A 39 -11.26 -2.35 0.47
CA VAL A 39 -11.29 -3.58 -0.33
C VAL A 39 -9.88 -4.05 -0.58
N GLY A 40 -9.55 -5.26 -0.14
CA GLY A 40 -8.29 -5.93 -0.47
C GLY A 40 -8.35 -6.53 -1.87
N THR A 41 -7.35 -6.25 -2.71
CA THR A 41 -7.31 -6.74 -4.10
C THR A 41 -6.50 -8.02 -4.26
N GLY A 42 -5.63 -8.35 -3.30
CA GLY A 42 -4.75 -9.51 -3.39
C GLY A 42 -3.63 -9.35 -4.41
N GLY A 43 -3.23 -8.12 -4.69
CA GLY A 43 -2.17 -7.76 -5.60
C GLY A 43 -2.62 -6.78 -6.70
N TYR A 44 -1.67 -5.98 -7.18
CA TYR A 44 -1.96 -4.96 -8.20
C TYR A 44 -2.44 -5.55 -9.53
N THR A 45 -2.05 -6.80 -9.84
CA THR A 45 -2.44 -7.50 -11.06
C THR A 45 -3.92 -7.89 -11.08
N ASN A 46 -4.58 -7.87 -9.93
CA ASN A 46 -5.98 -8.23 -9.79
C ASN A 46 -6.93 -7.03 -9.86
N LEU A 47 -6.40 -5.80 -9.97
CA LEU A 47 -7.23 -4.59 -9.91
C LEU A 47 -8.27 -4.53 -11.03
N ASP A 48 -8.00 -5.10 -12.20
CA ASP A 48 -8.93 -5.19 -13.32
C ASP A 48 -10.22 -5.93 -12.97
N GLN A 49 -10.16 -6.91 -12.06
CA GLN A 49 -11.33 -7.67 -11.60
C GLN A 49 -12.33 -6.79 -10.82
N PHE A 50 -11.89 -5.63 -10.33
CA PHE A 50 -12.73 -4.68 -9.60
C PHE A 50 -13.30 -3.57 -10.49
N ALA A 51 -13.05 -3.60 -11.79
CA ALA A 51 -13.50 -2.55 -12.72
C ALA A 51 -15.02 -2.33 -12.66
N VAL A 52 -15.81 -3.40 -12.62
CA VAL A 52 -17.27 -3.31 -12.51
C VAL A 52 -17.71 -2.67 -11.19
N GLN A 53 -17.04 -2.98 -10.10
CA GLN A 53 -17.31 -2.36 -8.80
C GLN A 53 -16.97 -0.88 -8.82
N MET A 54 -15.82 -0.50 -9.38
CA MET A 54 -15.40 0.90 -9.52
C MET A 54 -16.40 1.71 -10.36
N GLN A 55 -16.89 1.13 -11.46
CA GLN A 55 -17.88 1.79 -12.29
C GLN A 55 -19.20 2.01 -11.53
N ARG A 56 -19.70 0.99 -10.84
CA ARG A 56 -20.89 1.13 -9.98
C ARG A 56 -20.71 2.18 -8.89
N ASN A 57 -19.52 2.24 -8.29
CA ASN A 57 -19.20 3.26 -7.30
C ASN A 57 -19.34 4.65 -7.91
N THR A 58 -18.72 4.88 -9.07
CA THR A 58 -18.77 6.17 -9.78
C THR A 58 -20.20 6.53 -10.12
N ASP A 59 -20.99 5.60 -10.65
CA ASP A 59 -22.41 5.82 -11.01
C ASP A 59 -23.26 6.20 -9.79
N ASN A 60 -22.87 5.75 -8.60
CA ASN A 60 -23.52 6.07 -7.32
C ASN A 60 -22.89 7.25 -6.58
N GLY A 61 -21.97 7.99 -7.19
CA GLY A 61 -21.29 9.12 -6.57
C GLY A 61 -20.28 8.74 -5.48
N ILE A 62 -19.83 7.49 -5.45
CA ILE A 62 -18.81 6.98 -4.55
C ILE A 62 -17.46 7.17 -5.22
N LYS A 63 -16.51 7.81 -4.51
CA LYS A 63 -15.14 7.97 -5.01
C LYS A 63 -14.34 6.69 -4.80
N ASN A 64 -13.58 6.31 -5.83
CA ASN A 64 -12.62 5.21 -5.76
C ASN A 64 -11.22 5.78 -5.52
N LEU A 65 -10.49 5.20 -4.58
CA LEU A 65 -9.09 5.48 -4.31
C LEU A 65 -8.30 4.17 -4.32
N VAL A 66 -7.23 4.12 -5.08
CA VAL A 66 -6.32 2.98 -5.15
C VAL A 66 -5.04 3.34 -4.40
N ILE A 67 -4.69 2.55 -3.39
CA ILE A 67 -3.48 2.73 -2.58
C ILE A 67 -2.66 1.44 -2.66
N PHE A 68 -1.55 1.47 -3.39
CA PHE A 68 -0.68 0.32 -3.64
C PHE A 68 0.77 0.65 -3.35
N ASP A 69 1.63 -0.35 -3.36
CA ASP A 69 3.08 -0.15 -3.31
C ASP A 69 3.62 0.32 -4.66
N ALA A 70 4.56 1.27 -4.65
CA ALA A 70 5.34 1.61 -5.85
C ALA A 70 6.30 0.48 -6.23
N ASP A 71 6.70 -0.31 -5.24
CA ASP A 71 7.64 -1.42 -5.37
C ASP A 71 9.10 -0.97 -5.56
N PHE A 72 9.99 -1.93 -5.75
CA PHE A 72 11.42 -1.68 -5.85
C PHE A 72 11.87 -1.40 -7.28
N PRO A 73 13.02 -0.74 -7.49
CA PRO A 73 13.54 -0.45 -8.83
C PRO A 73 13.70 -1.70 -9.71
N HIS A 74 14.10 -2.83 -9.14
CA HIS A 74 14.28 -4.08 -9.89
C HIS A 74 12.97 -4.70 -10.39
N THR A 75 11.84 -4.32 -9.81
CA THR A 75 10.49 -4.69 -10.28
C THR A 75 9.83 -3.57 -11.10
N GLY A 76 10.53 -2.46 -11.30
CA GLY A 76 10.16 -1.32 -12.14
C GLY A 76 9.85 -0.03 -11.40
N GLY A 77 9.60 -0.10 -10.10
CA GLY A 77 9.42 1.05 -9.22
C GLY A 77 8.20 1.92 -9.52
N PHE A 78 8.22 3.13 -8.98
CA PHE A 78 7.11 4.08 -9.05
C PHE A 78 6.64 4.37 -10.48
N GLU A 79 7.56 4.75 -11.37
CA GLU A 79 7.19 5.16 -12.73
C GLU A 79 6.45 4.05 -13.49
N LYS A 80 6.99 2.84 -13.44
CA LYS A 80 6.39 1.70 -14.14
C LYS A 80 5.05 1.29 -13.51
N ARG A 81 4.95 1.29 -12.18
CA ARG A 81 3.72 0.97 -11.47
C ARG A 81 2.64 2.00 -11.76
N ASN A 82 2.98 3.28 -11.67
CA ASN A 82 2.09 4.39 -11.94
C ASN A 82 1.54 4.32 -13.37
N LEU A 83 2.43 4.18 -14.37
CA LEU A 83 2.03 4.06 -15.77
C LEU A 83 1.10 2.86 -16.01
N LYS A 84 1.41 1.71 -15.42
CA LYS A 84 0.61 0.50 -15.58
C LYS A 84 -0.80 0.64 -15.02
N LEU A 85 -0.95 1.27 -13.86
CA LEU A 85 -2.25 1.50 -13.23
C LEU A 85 -3.06 2.57 -13.95
N LEU A 86 -2.41 3.63 -14.45
CA LEU A 86 -3.09 4.64 -15.28
C LEU A 86 -3.55 4.06 -16.62
N ASN A 87 -2.75 3.21 -17.27
CA ASN A 87 -3.17 2.50 -18.48
C ASN A 87 -4.37 1.57 -18.22
N LEU A 88 -4.42 0.93 -17.05
CA LEU A 88 -5.56 0.11 -16.65
C LEU A 88 -6.82 0.99 -16.49
N LYS A 89 -6.69 2.15 -15.85
CA LYS A 89 -7.79 3.12 -15.70
C LYS A 89 -8.40 3.49 -17.06
N GLU A 90 -7.58 3.78 -18.05
CA GLU A 90 -8.02 4.11 -19.40
C GLU A 90 -8.64 2.91 -20.13
N LYS A 91 -7.98 1.75 -20.07
CA LYS A 91 -8.42 0.52 -20.74
C LYS A 91 -9.79 0.07 -20.24
N GLU A 92 -9.96 0.03 -18.92
CA GLU A 92 -11.22 -0.41 -18.28
C GLU A 92 -12.27 0.70 -18.20
N LYS A 93 -11.93 1.93 -18.59
CA LYS A 93 -12.79 3.12 -18.52
C LYS A 93 -13.39 3.37 -17.13
N VAL A 94 -12.58 3.15 -16.11
CA VAL A 94 -12.94 3.37 -14.71
C VAL A 94 -12.31 4.63 -14.17
N ASP A 95 -12.95 5.25 -13.18
CA ASP A 95 -12.40 6.41 -12.51
C ASP A 95 -11.95 6.07 -11.10
N PHE A 96 -10.69 6.41 -10.77
CA PHE A 96 -10.11 6.32 -9.43
C PHE A 96 -8.97 7.33 -9.28
N GLU A 97 -8.73 7.75 -8.05
CA GLU A 97 -7.51 8.44 -7.67
C GLU A 97 -6.45 7.39 -7.27
N LEU A 98 -5.17 7.68 -7.56
CA LEU A 98 -4.06 6.76 -7.32
C LEU A 98 -3.08 7.35 -6.31
N PHE A 99 -2.71 6.57 -5.32
CA PHE A 99 -1.60 6.85 -4.42
C PHE A 99 -0.70 5.62 -4.31
N LEU A 100 0.59 5.81 -4.48
CA LEU A 100 1.60 4.76 -4.36
C LEU A 100 2.49 5.01 -3.15
N PHE A 101 2.58 4.03 -2.25
CA PHE A 101 3.53 4.07 -1.14
C PHE A 101 4.97 4.10 -1.66
N PRO A 102 5.91 4.79 -0.96
CA PRO A 102 5.72 5.40 0.36
C PRO A 102 5.15 6.82 0.31
N ASN A 103 5.27 7.57 -0.77
CA ASN A 103 4.98 9.01 -0.80
C ASN A 103 4.43 9.52 -2.15
N ASN A 104 3.99 8.63 -3.02
CA ASN A 104 3.43 8.91 -4.35
C ASN A 104 4.44 9.55 -5.34
N GLN A 105 5.72 9.32 -5.15
CA GLN A 105 6.78 9.79 -6.06
C GLN A 105 8.04 8.91 -6.09
N ASP A 106 8.39 8.26 -4.98
CA ASP A 106 9.58 7.44 -4.86
C ASP A 106 9.23 5.95 -4.95
N ASP A 107 10.25 5.15 -5.30
CA ASP A 107 10.17 3.70 -5.22
C ASP A 107 10.04 3.26 -3.77
N GLY A 108 9.35 2.16 -3.54
CA GLY A 108 9.24 1.58 -2.22
C GLY A 108 7.86 1.00 -1.91
N THR A 109 7.65 0.72 -0.64
CA THR A 109 6.49 0.01 -0.12
C THR A 109 5.90 0.71 1.10
N PHE A 110 4.80 0.17 1.59
CA PHE A 110 4.18 0.58 2.85
C PHE A 110 5.16 0.50 4.03
N GLU A 111 6.00 -0.52 4.09
CA GLU A 111 7.00 -0.69 5.14
C GLU A 111 8.03 0.46 5.16
N HIS A 112 8.42 0.99 3.99
CA HIS A 112 9.29 2.18 3.93
C HIS A 112 8.62 3.41 4.52
N LEU A 113 7.31 3.58 4.30
CA LEU A 113 6.57 4.65 4.98
C LEU A 113 6.61 4.47 6.50
N LEU A 114 6.39 3.25 7.01
CA LEU A 114 6.43 2.99 8.45
C LEU A 114 7.81 3.27 9.05
N GLU A 115 8.89 2.89 8.36
CA GLU A 115 10.26 3.22 8.79
C GLU A 115 10.49 4.74 8.89
N HIS A 116 9.96 5.49 7.94
CA HIS A 116 10.02 6.97 7.94
C HIS A 116 9.21 7.61 9.08
N LEU A 117 8.12 6.96 9.47
CA LEU A 117 7.27 7.42 10.57
C LEU A 117 7.78 6.99 11.94
N ALA A 118 8.79 6.11 12.01
CA ALA A 118 9.38 5.68 13.27
C ALA A 118 9.97 6.88 14.01
N THR A 119 9.59 7.02 15.29
CA THR A 119 10.13 8.08 16.16
C THR A 119 11.58 7.81 16.51
N GLU A 120 12.31 8.84 16.95
CA GLU A 120 13.71 8.71 17.41
C GLU A 120 13.87 7.63 18.50
N GLU A 121 12.88 7.48 19.37
CA GLU A 121 12.84 6.46 20.43
C GLU A 121 12.89 5.02 19.85
N HIS A 122 12.30 4.80 18.67
CA HIS A 122 12.21 3.48 18.05
C HIS A 122 13.30 3.20 17.00
N LYS A 123 14.09 4.21 16.62
CA LYS A 123 15.17 4.02 15.64
C LYS A 123 16.20 3.00 16.09
N GLY A 124 16.56 2.99 17.37
CA GLY A 124 17.48 2.01 17.91
C GLY A 124 17.02 0.56 17.73
N LEU A 125 15.72 0.30 17.78
CA LEU A 125 15.16 -1.02 17.52
C LEU A 125 15.31 -1.44 16.04
N LEU A 126 15.07 -0.51 15.12
CA LEU A 126 15.27 -0.74 13.68
C LEU A 126 16.75 -1.00 13.36
N GLU A 127 17.67 -0.24 13.96
CA GLU A 127 19.12 -0.46 13.81
C GLU A 127 19.56 -1.84 14.30
N CYS A 128 19.04 -2.30 15.43
CA CYS A 128 19.29 -3.64 15.93
C CYS A 128 18.79 -4.72 14.96
N PHE A 129 17.62 -4.53 14.39
CA PHE A 129 17.06 -5.46 13.42
C PHE A 129 17.90 -5.51 12.13
N GLU A 130 18.30 -4.37 11.60
CA GLU A 130 19.20 -4.29 10.43
C GLU A 130 20.56 -4.92 10.69
N GLY A 131 21.10 -4.73 11.89
CA GLY A 131 22.33 -5.42 12.33
C GLY A 131 22.16 -6.93 12.36
N TYR A 132 21.04 -7.42 12.82
CA TYR A 132 20.70 -8.85 12.78
C TYR A 132 20.61 -9.38 11.35
N GLU A 133 19.89 -8.72 10.46
CA GLU A 133 19.79 -9.10 9.06
C GLU A 133 21.19 -9.17 8.39
N SER A 134 22.01 -8.14 8.61
CA SER A 134 23.37 -8.06 8.06
C SER A 134 24.26 -9.19 8.58
N CYS A 135 24.13 -9.52 9.86
CA CYS A 135 24.85 -10.64 10.48
C CYS A 135 24.47 -11.98 9.83
N ILE A 136 23.18 -12.23 9.64
CA ILE A 136 22.66 -13.46 9.02
C ILE A 136 23.15 -13.59 7.57
N ARG A 137 23.04 -12.54 6.78
CA ARG A 137 23.51 -12.53 5.37
C ARG A 137 25.01 -12.74 5.25
N GLY A 138 25.78 -12.16 6.16
CA GLY A 138 27.25 -12.29 6.18
C GLY A 138 27.75 -13.69 6.52
N ARG A 139 26.92 -14.57 7.05
CA ARG A 139 27.32 -15.94 7.40
C ARG A 139 27.41 -16.90 6.20
N ASN A 140 26.87 -16.55 5.04
CA ASN A 140 26.85 -17.37 3.83
C ASN A 140 26.37 -18.83 4.06
N ASN A 141 25.46 -19.03 5.00
CA ASN A 141 24.92 -20.34 5.34
C ASN A 141 23.51 -20.45 4.74
N PRO A 142 23.24 -21.41 3.84
CA PRO A 142 21.94 -21.54 3.18
C PRO A 142 20.80 -21.91 4.14
N LYS A 143 21.10 -22.34 5.37
CA LYS A 143 20.09 -22.59 6.41
C LYS A 143 19.68 -21.32 7.16
N TYR A 144 20.45 -20.25 7.03
CA TYR A 144 20.15 -18.98 7.67
C TYR A 144 19.34 -18.12 6.71
N VAL A 145 18.05 -18.02 6.96
CA VAL A 145 17.13 -17.21 6.16
C VAL A 145 17.03 -15.83 6.82
N SER A 146 17.35 -14.80 6.08
CA SER A 146 17.13 -13.43 6.53
C SER A 146 15.63 -13.18 6.61
N PRO A 147 15.12 -12.57 7.70
CA PRO A 147 13.74 -12.15 7.76
C PRO A 147 13.44 -11.14 6.65
N ASP A 148 12.21 -11.14 6.18
CA ASP A 148 11.77 -10.12 5.22
C ASP A 148 11.47 -8.79 5.93
N GLN A 149 11.25 -7.75 5.15
CA GLN A 149 10.99 -6.40 5.67
C GLN A 149 9.72 -6.34 6.55
N LYS A 150 8.74 -7.19 6.28
CA LYS A 150 7.50 -7.25 7.06
C LYS A 150 7.68 -7.83 8.45
N ALA A 151 8.79 -8.52 8.69
CA ALA A 151 9.15 -9.05 10.00
C ALA A 151 9.87 -8.03 10.90
N LYS A 152 10.12 -6.82 10.43
CA LYS A 152 10.68 -5.74 11.26
C LYS A 152 9.72 -5.39 12.40
N PRO A 153 10.25 -5.13 13.59
CA PRO A 153 9.47 -4.78 14.76
C PRO A 153 8.76 -3.44 14.64
#